data_8640eb47df207dd54b74f09e700c34d6
#
_entry.id   8640eb47df207dd54b74f09e700c34d6
#
_cell.length_a   1.000
_cell.length_b   1.000
_cell.length_c   1.000
_cell.angle_alpha   90.00
_cell.angle_beta   90.00
_cell.angle_gamma   90.00
#
_symmetry.space_group_name_H-M   'P 1'
#
loop_
_entity.id
_entity.type
_entity.pdbx_description
1 polymer ?
#
loop_
_entity_poly.entity_id
_entity_poly.type
_entity_poly.pdbx_seq_one_letter_code
_entity_poly.pdbx_strand_id
1 'polypeptide(L)'
;MQGFLTLQEGQSYQGEASSDWQKPVEGEVVFFTGMTGYQEVLTDPSYKGQIVVFTYPLIGNYGINEDDFESEEPQVNGVVMLQCADTVSHYQATISLKDYLKKWNVPFLTDVDTREITKSIRSEGTCQGALAKESVLPSDKELMGQIYQAYNPITTCHGEGKKHIVVIDFGYKSSIVEQLVEKEAKVTVIPFTNLSDVYKLNPDGIVLSNGPGDPKDATKYLAEIKEILEAYPSLGICFGHQIIALAFGADTKKLSFGHRGANHPVKDVQSGRIFITSQNHNYVVDEESLNDTVLEVSFSNVNDGSVEGLLHPSKPILSAQFHPEANPGPEDALWLIDEFLTDIPSKKGVQVYA
;
A
#
# COMPACT_ATOMS: atom_id res chain seq x y z
N MET A 1 1.55 31.95 -0.93
CA MET A 1 1.85 32.22 0.50
C MET A 1 3.08 31.36 0.87
N GLN A 2 4.00 31.85 1.73
CA GLN A 2 5.17 31.08 2.13
C GLN A 2 4.79 29.93 3.06
N GLY A 3 5.45 28.78 2.93
CA GLY A 3 5.34 27.61 3.80
C GLY A 3 6.62 26.81 3.85
N PHE A 4 6.69 25.88 4.77
CA PHE A 4 7.89 25.08 5.05
C PHE A 4 7.54 23.61 5.25
N LEU A 5 8.39 22.73 4.74
CA LEU A 5 8.55 21.38 5.26
C LEU A 5 9.77 21.39 6.16
N THR A 6 9.61 21.03 7.42
CA THR A 6 10.73 20.87 8.37
C THR A 6 10.83 19.42 8.79
N LEU A 7 12.00 18.83 8.60
CA LEU A 7 12.31 17.44 9.03
C LEU A 7 12.70 17.41 10.50
N GLN A 8 12.58 16.26 11.13
CA GLN A 8 12.85 16.06 12.56
C GLN A 8 14.28 16.47 12.97
N GLU A 9 15.25 16.34 12.08
CA GLU A 9 16.66 16.73 12.31
C GLU A 9 16.91 18.24 12.12
N GLY A 10 15.87 19.02 11.79
CA GLY A 10 15.92 20.47 11.70
C GLY A 10 16.14 21.03 10.29
N GLN A 11 16.37 20.19 9.26
CA GLN A 11 16.42 20.69 7.88
C GLN A 11 15.04 21.23 7.50
N SER A 12 15.03 22.42 6.91
CA SER A 12 13.79 23.10 6.53
C SER A 12 13.82 23.54 5.07
N TYR A 13 12.78 23.19 4.35
CA TYR A 13 12.62 23.44 2.92
C TYR A 13 11.45 24.40 2.70
N GLN A 14 11.76 25.55 2.11
CA GLN A 14 10.77 26.60 1.84
C GLN A 14 10.09 26.37 0.50
N GLY A 15 8.80 26.70 0.42
CA GLY A 15 8.02 26.68 -0.81
C GLY A 15 6.80 27.60 -0.75
N GLU A 16 5.95 27.50 -1.76
CA GLU A 16 4.64 28.13 -1.78
C GLU A 16 3.57 27.22 -1.16
N ALA A 17 2.96 27.68 -0.09
CA ALA A 17 1.88 26.98 0.60
C ALA A 17 0.53 27.15 -0.12
N SER A 18 -0.26 26.07 -0.21
CA SER A 18 -1.70 26.16 -0.43
C SER A 18 -2.32 27.02 0.67
N SER A 19 -3.30 27.88 0.31
CA SER A 19 -3.95 28.79 1.28
C SER A 19 -4.41 28.04 2.56
N ASP A 20 -4.43 28.66 3.69
CA ASP A 20 -5.24 28.42 4.89
C ASP A 20 -4.94 27.25 5.84
N TRP A 21 -3.74 26.71 5.90
CA TRP A 21 -3.42 25.81 7.03
C TRP A 21 -3.44 26.58 8.35
N GLN A 22 -4.33 26.18 9.24
CA GLN A 22 -4.48 26.80 10.55
C GLN A 22 -3.46 26.24 11.57
N LYS A 23 -2.97 25.02 11.34
CA LYS A 23 -2.07 24.28 12.23
C LYS A 23 -1.01 23.52 11.42
N PRO A 24 0.16 23.26 12.00
CA PRO A 24 1.11 22.31 11.43
C PRO A 24 0.47 20.95 11.18
N VAL A 25 0.82 20.32 10.07
CA VAL A 25 0.43 18.94 9.75
C VAL A 25 1.69 18.09 9.74
N GLU A 26 1.68 17.07 10.58
CA GLU A 26 2.82 16.17 10.78
C GLU A 26 2.61 14.84 10.07
N GLY A 27 3.71 14.17 9.71
CA GLY A 27 3.68 12.87 9.08
C GLY A 27 5.07 12.34 8.80
N GLU A 28 5.17 11.03 8.56
CA GLU A 28 6.40 10.46 8.03
C GLU A 28 6.64 10.97 6.61
N VAL A 29 7.81 11.57 6.36
CA VAL A 29 8.14 12.12 5.04
C VAL A 29 8.71 11.01 4.17
N VAL A 30 8.02 10.77 3.05
CA VAL A 30 8.37 9.75 2.07
C VAL A 30 8.39 10.34 0.67
N PHE A 31 9.06 9.69 -0.27
CA PHE A 31 9.08 10.17 -1.65
C PHE A 31 8.55 9.12 -2.62
N PHE A 32 7.91 9.59 -3.69
CA PHE A 32 7.42 8.77 -4.79
C PHE A 32 8.13 9.13 -6.09
N THR A 33 8.62 8.13 -6.83
CA THR A 33 9.45 8.34 -8.04
C THR A 33 8.71 8.20 -9.36
N GLY A 34 7.43 7.81 -9.34
CA GLY A 34 6.63 7.67 -10.56
C GLY A 34 6.39 9.00 -11.28
N MET A 35 6.33 8.95 -12.60
CA MET A 35 6.01 10.09 -13.45
C MET A 35 4.49 10.34 -13.57
N THR A 36 3.71 9.30 -13.31
CA THR A 36 2.24 9.25 -13.37
C THR A 36 1.72 8.54 -12.14
N GLY A 37 0.40 8.50 -11.93
CA GLY A 37 -0.21 7.77 -10.84
C GLY A 37 -0.31 8.56 -9.54
N TYR A 38 -0.28 9.88 -9.61
CA TYR A 38 -0.37 10.70 -8.39
C TYR A 38 -1.75 10.63 -7.74
N GLN A 39 -2.83 10.39 -8.50
CA GLN A 39 -4.18 10.26 -7.96
C GLN A 39 -4.30 8.98 -7.13
N GLU A 40 -3.83 7.86 -7.67
CA GLU A 40 -3.76 6.57 -7.01
C GLU A 40 -2.91 6.65 -5.73
N VAL A 41 -1.72 7.26 -5.82
CA VAL A 41 -0.85 7.49 -4.65
C VAL A 41 -1.55 8.31 -3.55
N LEU A 42 -2.26 9.38 -3.92
CA LEU A 42 -2.95 10.23 -2.95
C LEU A 42 -4.09 9.52 -2.24
N THR A 43 -4.72 8.55 -2.90
CA THR A 43 -5.90 7.83 -2.40
C THR A 43 -5.60 6.42 -1.90
N ASP A 44 -4.36 5.91 -2.04
CA ASP A 44 -3.93 4.63 -1.50
C ASP A 44 -3.85 4.70 0.05
N PRO A 45 -4.64 3.88 0.78
CA PRO A 45 -4.64 3.85 2.24
C PRO A 45 -3.27 3.55 2.87
N SER A 46 -2.35 2.92 2.15
CA SER A 46 -0.99 2.66 2.62
C SER A 46 -0.18 3.93 2.89
N TYR A 47 -0.60 5.08 2.34
CA TYR A 47 0.04 6.38 2.64
C TYR A 47 -0.56 7.10 3.87
N LYS A 48 -1.44 6.46 4.63
CA LYS A 48 -2.03 7.06 5.83
C LYS A 48 -0.95 7.49 6.82
N GLY A 49 -1.02 8.74 7.26
CA GLY A 49 -0.02 9.30 8.19
C GLY A 49 1.26 9.83 7.52
N GLN A 50 1.36 9.83 6.19
CA GLN A 50 2.56 10.23 5.47
C GLN A 50 2.42 11.58 4.77
N ILE A 51 3.55 12.29 4.65
CA ILE A 51 3.72 13.46 3.78
C ILE A 51 4.48 12.97 2.55
N VAL A 52 3.84 13.03 1.38
CA VAL A 52 4.40 12.49 0.14
C VAL A 52 5.12 13.59 -0.64
N VAL A 53 6.39 13.35 -0.95
CA VAL A 53 7.22 14.19 -1.81
C VAL A 53 7.26 13.58 -3.21
N PHE A 54 6.66 14.24 -4.19
CA PHE A 54 6.74 13.82 -5.58
C PHE A 54 8.06 14.27 -6.20
N THR A 55 8.86 13.32 -6.68
CA THR A 55 10.17 13.61 -7.26
C THR A 55 10.08 14.07 -8.72
N TYR A 56 9.00 13.71 -9.43
CA TYR A 56 8.75 14.17 -10.78
C TYR A 56 8.44 15.68 -10.77
N PRO A 57 9.08 16.46 -11.65
CA PRO A 57 9.06 17.93 -11.51
C PRO A 57 7.69 18.57 -11.75
N LEU A 58 6.80 17.96 -12.53
CA LEU A 58 5.46 18.50 -12.80
C LEU A 58 4.38 17.47 -12.46
N ILE A 59 3.56 17.78 -11.47
CA ILE A 59 2.43 16.95 -11.02
C ILE A 59 1.11 17.64 -11.33
N GLY A 60 0.02 16.87 -11.47
CA GLY A 60 -1.32 17.40 -11.70
C GLY A 60 -1.65 17.70 -13.17
N ASN A 61 -0.77 17.41 -14.12
CA ASN A 61 -0.91 17.74 -15.54
C ASN A 61 -2.11 17.05 -16.22
N TYR A 62 -2.55 15.89 -15.79
CA TYR A 62 -3.75 15.21 -16.31
C TYR A 62 -4.99 15.36 -15.42
N GLY A 63 -4.88 16.10 -14.29
CA GLY A 63 -6.01 16.35 -13.38
C GLY A 63 -6.38 15.15 -12.53
N ILE A 64 -7.61 15.14 -12.06
CA ILE A 64 -8.25 14.05 -11.31
C ILE A 64 -9.45 13.57 -12.13
N ASN A 65 -9.60 12.28 -12.28
CA ASN A 65 -10.75 11.60 -12.91
C ASN A 65 -11.53 10.77 -11.89
N GLU A 66 -12.61 10.12 -12.29
CA GLU A 66 -13.47 9.34 -11.40
C GLU A 66 -13.08 7.84 -11.32
N ASP A 67 -12.16 7.39 -12.18
CA ASP A 67 -11.84 5.97 -12.35
C ASP A 67 -10.59 5.53 -11.56
N ASP A 68 -9.62 6.45 -11.31
CA ASP A 68 -8.30 6.12 -10.75
C ASP A 68 -8.22 6.29 -9.21
N PHE A 69 -9.34 6.16 -8.50
CA PHE A 69 -9.37 6.25 -7.05
C PHE A 69 -9.13 4.89 -6.37
N GLU A 70 -8.18 4.84 -5.44
CA GLU A 70 -7.95 3.68 -4.59
C GLU A 70 -8.75 3.69 -3.28
N SER A 71 -9.34 4.84 -2.93
CA SER A 71 -10.31 5.01 -1.85
C SER A 71 -11.11 6.29 -2.08
N GLU A 72 -12.20 6.48 -1.30
CA GLU A 72 -13.13 7.61 -1.47
C GLU A 72 -12.51 8.99 -1.22
N GLU A 73 -11.42 9.07 -0.44
CA GLU A 73 -10.79 10.33 -0.03
C GLU A 73 -9.25 10.22 -0.05
N PRO A 74 -8.52 11.36 -0.10
CA PRO A 74 -7.07 11.34 0.05
C PRO A 74 -6.66 10.76 1.42
N GLN A 75 -5.65 9.92 1.41
CA GLN A 75 -5.13 9.25 2.61
C GLN A 75 -3.87 9.93 3.17
N VAL A 76 -3.19 10.69 2.34
CA VAL A 76 -1.95 11.38 2.70
C VAL A 76 -2.22 12.53 3.68
N ASN A 77 -1.29 12.77 4.60
CA ASN A 77 -1.36 13.92 5.51
C ASN A 77 -0.97 15.24 4.82
N GLY A 78 -0.12 15.17 3.79
CA GLY A 78 0.31 16.35 3.05
C GLY A 78 1.10 15.98 1.80
N VAL A 79 1.32 16.98 0.93
CA VAL A 79 1.97 16.80 -0.37
C VAL A 79 3.04 17.86 -0.59
N VAL A 80 4.19 17.45 -1.14
CA VAL A 80 5.28 18.35 -1.53
C VAL A 80 5.65 18.10 -2.99
N MET A 81 5.68 19.17 -3.78
CA MET A 81 5.93 19.13 -5.23
C MET A 81 6.87 20.23 -5.65
N LEU A 82 7.64 20.02 -6.73
CA LEU A 82 8.35 21.13 -7.36
C LEU A 82 7.35 22.04 -8.08
N GLN A 83 6.55 21.49 -8.98
CA GLN A 83 5.51 22.23 -9.70
C GLN A 83 4.20 21.45 -9.73
N CYS A 84 3.09 22.18 -9.63
CA CYS A 84 1.76 21.64 -9.83
C CYS A 84 1.08 22.35 -10.98
N ALA A 85 0.57 21.59 -11.96
CA ALA A 85 -0.10 22.14 -13.14
C ALA A 85 -1.35 22.97 -12.73
N ASP A 86 -1.49 24.14 -13.36
CA ASP A 86 -2.67 25.01 -13.19
C ASP A 86 -3.80 24.60 -14.13
N THR A 87 -3.47 23.97 -15.25
CA THR A 87 -4.42 23.53 -16.27
C THR A 87 -4.31 22.03 -16.48
N VAL A 88 -5.45 21.38 -16.60
CA VAL A 88 -5.54 19.95 -16.85
C VAL A 88 -5.63 19.66 -18.34
N SER A 89 -4.97 18.61 -18.80
CA SER A 89 -4.87 18.28 -20.24
C SER A 89 -5.54 16.96 -20.63
N HIS A 90 -6.06 16.19 -19.67
CA HIS A 90 -6.70 14.91 -19.94
C HIS A 90 -8.21 15.05 -20.13
N TYR A 91 -8.78 14.33 -21.10
CA TYR A 91 -10.20 14.43 -21.43
C TYR A 91 -11.16 13.91 -20.35
N GLN A 92 -10.69 12.98 -19.48
CA GLN A 92 -11.45 12.48 -18.34
C GLN A 92 -11.31 13.35 -17.10
N ALA A 93 -10.47 14.37 -17.11
CA ALA A 93 -10.26 15.22 -15.95
C ALA A 93 -11.55 15.96 -15.55
N THR A 94 -11.97 15.78 -14.30
CA THR A 94 -13.14 16.45 -13.72
C THR A 94 -12.76 17.68 -12.90
N ILE A 95 -11.56 17.68 -12.31
CA ILE A 95 -11.05 18.73 -11.42
C ILE A 95 -9.52 18.80 -11.49
N SER A 96 -8.93 19.95 -11.18
CA SER A 96 -7.47 20.05 -11.04
C SER A 96 -6.99 19.40 -9.75
N LEU A 97 -5.70 18.95 -9.74
CA LEU A 97 -5.10 18.43 -8.50
C LEU A 97 -5.12 19.44 -7.36
N LYS A 98 -4.82 20.72 -7.65
CA LYS A 98 -4.86 21.80 -6.63
C LYS A 98 -6.24 21.95 -6.01
N ASP A 99 -7.30 21.91 -6.82
CA ASP A 99 -8.65 22.06 -6.33
C ASP A 99 -9.13 20.80 -5.58
N TYR A 100 -8.69 19.63 -6.00
CA TYR A 100 -8.93 18.36 -5.30
C TYR A 100 -8.31 18.37 -3.89
N LEU A 101 -7.03 18.71 -3.77
CA LEU A 101 -6.34 18.83 -2.48
C LEU A 101 -7.00 19.88 -1.57
N LYS A 102 -7.42 21.03 -2.14
CA LYS A 102 -8.16 22.06 -1.39
C LYS A 102 -9.53 21.58 -0.92
N LYS A 103 -10.28 20.87 -1.79
CA LYS A 103 -11.61 20.29 -1.45
C LYS A 103 -11.53 19.42 -0.20
N TRP A 104 -10.46 18.64 -0.08
CA TRP A 104 -10.24 17.72 1.03
C TRP A 104 -9.38 18.31 2.17
N ASN A 105 -9.03 19.59 2.09
CA ASN A 105 -8.16 20.28 3.07
C ASN A 105 -6.80 19.58 3.26
N VAL A 106 -6.27 18.94 2.22
CA VAL A 106 -4.93 18.37 2.23
C VAL A 106 -3.92 19.49 2.02
N PRO A 107 -3.01 19.76 2.97
CA PRO A 107 -1.99 20.78 2.81
C PRO A 107 -0.96 20.36 1.77
N PHE A 108 -0.51 21.33 0.95
CA PHE A 108 0.55 21.07 -0.01
C PHE A 108 1.50 22.26 -0.17
N LEU A 109 2.74 21.95 -0.52
CA LEU A 109 3.78 22.90 -0.93
C LEU A 109 4.13 22.72 -2.39
N THR A 110 4.31 23.83 -3.10
CA THR A 110 4.94 23.88 -4.44
C THR A 110 6.21 24.73 -4.38
N ASP A 111 6.97 24.73 -5.47
CA ASP A 111 8.26 25.45 -5.59
C ASP A 111 9.30 25.03 -4.54
N VAL A 112 9.30 23.74 -4.18
CA VAL A 112 10.25 23.12 -3.25
C VAL A 112 11.27 22.29 -4.01
N ASP A 113 12.54 22.31 -3.59
CA ASP A 113 13.55 21.40 -4.13
C ASP A 113 13.31 19.96 -3.63
N THR A 114 12.40 19.26 -4.31
CA THR A 114 12.06 17.87 -4.01
C THR A 114 13.23 16.91 -4.21
N ARG A 115 14.20 17.28 -5.04
CA ARG A 115 15.42 16.49 -5.26
C ARG A 115 16.33 16.53 -4.02
N GLU A 116 16.47 17.68 -3.39
CA GLU A 116 17.27 17.82 -2.16
C GLU A 116 16.63 17.03 -1.01
N ILE A 117 15.32 17.16 -0.83
CA ILE A 117 14.57 16.35 0.16
C ILE A 117 14.79 14.87 -0.08
N THR A 118 14.65 14.41 -1.33
CA THR A 118 14.83 12.99 -1.67
C THR A 118 16.24 12.51 -1.36
N LYS A 119 17.27 13.33 -1.57
CA LYS A 119 18.66 12.98 -1.21
C LYS A 119 18.81 12.85 0.30
N SER A 120 18.25 13.77 1.07
CA SER A 120 18.28 13.73 2.54
C SER A 120 17.64 12.44 3.04
N ILE A 121 16.41 12.12 2.60
CA ILE A 121 15.72 10.88 2.99
C ILE A 121 16.51 9.63 2.60
N ARG A 122 17.18 9.62 1.44
CA ARG A 122 17.98 8.47 1.01
C ARG A 122 19.25 8.27 1.81
N SER A 123 19.84 9.34 2.34
CA SER A 123 21.06 9.26 3.14
C SER A 123 20.79 9.02 4.63
N GLU A 124 19.71 9.57 5.16
CA GLU A 124 19.42 9.60 6.59
C GLU A 124 18.27 8.63 6.99
N GLY A 125 17.47 8.22 6.02
CA GLY A 125 16.25 7.43 6.23
C GLY A 125 14.98 8.29 6.22
N THR A 126 13.81 7.63 6.21
CA THR A 126 12.53 8.30 6.42
C THR A 126 12.44 8.82 7.86
N CYS A 127 11.94 10.02 8.01
CA CYS A 127 11.80 10.68 9.31
C CYS A 127 10.46 11.41 9.41
N GLN A 128 10.11 11.82 10.62
CA GLN A 128 8.95 12.70 10.83
C GLN A 128 9.25 14.10 10.24
N GLY A 129 8.22 14.72 9.70
CA GLY A 129 8.28 16.09 9.23
C GLY A 129 6.99 16.85 9.53
N ALA A 130 7.07 18.17 9.46
CA ALA A 130 5.94 19.06 9.65
C ALA A 130 5.80 20.03 8.46
N LEU A 131 4.60 20.12 7.90
CA LEU A 131 4.19 21.16 6.96
C LEU A 131 3.54 22.30 7.76
N ALA A 132 4.10 23.51 7.66
CA ALA A 132 3.60 24.68 8.39
C ALA A 132 3.92 25.99 7.67
N LYS A 133 3.29 27.11 8.10
CA LYS A 133 3.58 28.46 7.60
C LYS A 133 4.92 29.01 8.07
N GLU A 134 5.43 28.46 9.17
CA GLU A 134 6.73 28.77 9.74
C GLU A 134 7.53 27.49 9.88
N SER A 135 8.85 27.58 9.93
CA SER A 135 9.71 26.43 10.20
C SER A 135 9.51 25.97 11.65
N VAL A 136 8.83 24.85 11.82
CA VAL A 136 8.57 24.21 13.12
C VAL A 136 8.97 22.76 13.07
N LEU A 137 9.64 22.27 14.11
CA LEU A 137 9.97 20.85 14.23
C LEU A 137 8.67 20.03 14.44
N PRO A 138 8.60 18.83 13.85
CA PRO A 138 7.53 17.89 14.18
C PRO A 138 7.61 17.48 15.66
N SER A 139 6.50 17.04 16.21
CA SER A 139 6.49 16.46 17.56
C SER A 139 7.23 15.13 17.58
N ASP A 140 7.78 14.74 18.73
CA ASP A 140 8.44 13.43 18.92
C ASP A 140 7.44 12.25 18.96
N LYS A 141 6.22 12.48 18.53
CA LYS A 141 5.16 11.47 18.58
C LYS A 141 5.30 10.52 17.39
N GLU A 142 5.65 9.28 17.67
CA GLU A 142 5.57 8.21 16.67
C GLU A 142 4.13 8.03 16.18
N LEU A 143 3.98 7.94 14.86
CA LEU A 143 2.72 7.56 14.25
C LEU A 143 2.56 6.05 14.38
N MET A 144 1.78 5.62 15.36
CA MET A 144 1.48 4.21 15.60
C MET A 144 0.02 3.90 15.27
N GLY A 145 -0.24 2.67 14.86
CA GLY A 145 -1.59 2.17 14.68
C GLY A 145 -2.33 2.75 13.49
N GLN A 146 -1.63 3.14 12.41
CA GLN A 146 -2.27 3.65 11.18
C GLN A 146 -3.28 2.67 10.62
N ILE A 147 -3.07 1.35 10.75
CA ILE A 147 -4.03 0.32 10.31
C ILE A 147 -5.41 0.50 10.95
N TYR A 148 -5.47 0.98 12.21
CA TYR A 148 -6.75 1.24 12.90
C TYR A 148 -7.47 2.50 12.40
N GLN A 149 -6.87 3.27 11.50
CA GLN A 149 -7.43 4.46 10.89
C GLN A 149 -7.74 4.27 9.41
N ALA A 150 -7.20 3.22 8.79
CA ALA A 150 -7.26 3.01 7.35
C ALA A 150 -8.31 1.98 6.92
N TYR A 151 -8.62 0.97 7.77
CA TYR A 151 -9.62 -0.06 7.42
C TYR A 151 -11.04 0.47 7.52
N ASN A 152 -11.94 -0.12 6.74
CA ASN A 152 -13.37 0.15 6.84
C ASN A 152 -14.02 -0.78 7.88
N PRO A 153 -14.71 -0.27 8.93
CA PRO A 153 -15.36 -1.11 9.93
C PRO A 153 -16.61 -1.84 9.41
N ILE A 154 -17.04 -1.56 8.18
CA ILE A 154 -18.26 -2.11 7.58
C ILE A 154 -17.89 -3.21 6.59
N THR A 155 -18.51 -4.37 6.73
CA THR A 155 -18.41 -5.45 5.74
C THR A 155 -19.17 -5.07 4.48
N THR A 156 -18.49 -5.20 3.32
CA THR A 156 -19.06 -4.92 2.00
C THR A 156 -19.00 -6.16 1.11
N CYS A 157 -19.87 -6.20 0.08
CA CYS A 157 -19.92 -7.30 -0.89
C CYS A 157 -19.90 -6.75 -2.32
N HIS A 158 -19.10 -7.38 -3.19
CA HIS A 158 -18.88 -6.95 -4.57
C HIS A 158 -18.91 -8.16 -5.50
N GLY A 159 -19.42 -7.98 -6.74
CA GLY A 159 -19.49 -9.03 -7.73
C GLY A 159 -20.46 -10.17 -7.39
N GLU A 160 -20.71 -11.03 -8.36
CA GLU A 160 -21.66 -12.17 -8.26
C GLU A 160 -21.04 -13.48 -8.78
N GLY A 161 -19.71 -13.56 -8.79
CA GLY A 161 -18.97 -14.70 -9.31
C GLY A 161 -19.18 -16.01 -8.53
N LYS A 162 -18.70 -17.10 -9.09
CA LYS A 162 -18.85 -18.43 -8.48
C LYS A 162 -17.89 -18.67 -7.33
N LYS A 163 -16.66 -18.16 -7.43
CA LYS A 163 -15.67 -18.25 -6.35
C LYS A 163 -15.91 -17.13 -5.36
N HIS A 164 -16.04 -17.45 -4.10
CA HIS A 164 -16.22 -16.49 -3.03
C HIS A 164 -14.87 -16.21 -2.37
N ILE A 165 -14.35 -15.00 -2.52
CA ILE A 165 -13.12 -14.53 -1.91
C ILE A 165 -13.47 -13.60 -0.76
N VAL A 166 -12.84 -13.80 0.39
CA VAL A 166 -12.90 -12.83 1.49
C VAL A 166 -11.61 -12.03 1.49
N VAL A 167 -11.74 -10.71 1.41
CA VAL A 167 -10.62 -9.77 1.59
C VAL A 167 -10.62 -9.31 3.04
N ILE A 168 -9.53 -9.58 3.77
CA ILE A 168 -9.31 -9.05 5.10
C ILE A 168 -8.68 -7.67 4.95
N ASP A 169 -9.43 -6.65 5.37
CA ASP A 169 -9.13 -5.24 5.17
C ASP A 169 -8.20 -4.69 6.25
N PHE A 170 -6.96 -4.35 5.87
CA PHE A 170 -6.00 -3.58 6.67
C PHE A 170 -5.85 -2.13 6.18
N GLY A 171 -6.64 -1.72 5.21
CA GLY A 171 -6.54 -0.49 4.42
C GLY A 171 -6.31 -0.85 2.95
N TYR A 172 -7.28 -1.53 2.34
CA TYR A 172 -7.16 -2.06 0.99
C TYR A 172 -7.30 -0.96 -0.08
N LYS A 173 -6.64 -1.18 -1.22
CA LYS A 173 -6.86 -0.44 -2.46
C LYS A 173 -8.08 -1.01 -3.19
N SER A 174 -8.95 -0.11 -3.73
CA SER A 174 -10.13 -0.51 -4.52
C SER A 174 -9.78 -1.46 -5.65
N SER A 175 -8.66 -1.22 -6.32
CA SER A 175 -8.18 -2.04 -7.44
C SER A 175 -7.99 -3.51 -7.09
N ILE A 176 -7.66 -3.87 -5.84
CA ILE A 176 -7.59 -5.29 -5.41
C ILE A 176 -8.96 -5.97 -5.56
N VAL A 177 -10.00 -5.30 -5.08
CA VAL A 177 -11.38 -5.83 -5.17
C VAL A 177 -11.86 -5.85 -6.62
N GLU A 178 -11.60 -4.78 -7.37
CA GLU A 178 -11.98 -4.65 -8.78
C GLU A 178 -11.35 -5.76 -9.63
N GLN A 179 -10.03 -6.01 -9.48
CA GLN A 179 -9.36 -7.10 -10.19
C GLN A 179 -9.94 -8.49 -9.87
N LEU A 180 -10.31 -8.75 -8.63
CA LEU A 180 -10.97 -10.00 -8.26
C LEU A 180 -12.37 -10.11 -8.88
N VAL A 181 -13.14 -9.02 -8.91
CA VAL A 181 -14.48 -8.97 -9.51
C VAL A 181 -14.42 -9.11 -11.02
N GLU A 182 -13.48 -8.44 -11.70
CA GLU A 182 -13.23 -8.59 -13.14
C GLU A 182 -12.91 -10.03 -13.54
N LYS A 183 -12.27 -10.79 -12.65
CA LYS A 183 -11.96 -12.21 -12.81
C LYS A 183 -13.13 -13.12 -12.33
N GLU A 184 -14.33 -12.60 -12.32
CA GLU A 184 -15.57 -13.32 -11.99
C GLU A 184 -15.58 -13.91 -10.56
N ALA A 185 -14.93 -13.27 -9.58
CA ALA A 185 -15.10 -13.60 -8.17
C ALA A 185 -16.26 -12.83 -7.54
N LYS A 186 -16.89 -13.44 -6.53
CA LYS A 186 -17.69 -12.74 -5.53
C LYS A 186 -16.75 -12.36 -4.40
N VAL A 187 -16.67 -11.09 -4.05
CA VAL A 187 -15.75 -10.58 -3.03
C VAL A 187 -16.53 -10.07 -1.83
N THR A 188 -16.18 -10.52 -0.63
CA THR A 188 -16.63 -9.93 0.62
C THR A 188 -15.45 -9.33 1.34
N VAL A 189 -15.45 -8.02 1.56
CA VAL A 189 -14.44 -7.32 2.33
C VAL A 189 -14.88 -7.28 3.79
N ILE A 190 -14.03 -7.74 4.69
CA ILE A 190 -14.29 -7.71 6.14
C ILE A 190 -13.17 -6.95 6.85
N PRO A 191 -13.48 -6.19 7.92
CA PRO A 191 -12.47 -5.56 8.74
C PRO A 191 -11.58 -6.63 9.42
N PHE A 192 -10.27 -6.36 9.48
CA PHE A 192 -9.32 -7.27 10.13
C PHE A 192 -9.59 -7.49 11.63
N THR A 193 -10.44 -6.66 12.21
CA THR A 193 -10.89 -6.78 13.61
C THR A 193 -12.01 -7.82 13.80
N ASN A 194 -12.59 -8.34 12.69
CA ASN A 194 -13.74 -9.26 12.68
C ASN A 194 -13.41 -10.60 12.00
N LEU A 195 -12.24 -11.16 12.28
CA LEU A 195 -11.71 -12.37 11.63
C LEU A 195 -12.64 -13.59 11.74
N SER A 196 -13.37 -13.72 12.86
CA SER A 196 -14.34 -14.82 13.06
C SER A 196 -15.45 -14.87 11.99
N ASP A 197 -15.70 -13.79 11.25
CA ASP A 197 -16.68 -13.76 10.17
C ASP A 197 -16.23 -14.58 8.95
N VAL A 198 -14.92 -14.82 8.78
CA VAL A 198 -14.38 -15.70 7.73
C VAL A 198 -15.05 -17.08 7.77
N TYR A 199 -15.16 -17.67 8.96
CA TYR A 199 -15.73 -19.01 9.14
C TYR A 199 -17.24 -19.04 8.82
N LYS A 200 -17.96 -17.95 9.14
CA LYS A 200 -19.39 -17.84 8.82
C LYS A 200 -19.64 -17.68 7.31
N LEU A 201 -18.75 -16.96 6.63
CA LEU A 201 -18.79 -16.73 5.20
C LEU A 201 -18.37 -17.96 4.38
N ASN A 202 -17.55 -18.85 4.98
CA ASN A 202 -17.02 -20.07 4.37
C ASN A 202 -16.54 -19.85 2.92
N PRO A 203 -15.55 -18.96 2.69
CA PRO A 203 -15.10 -18.59 1.36
C PRO A 203 -14.34 -19.73 0.67
N ASP A 204 -14.05 -19.55 -0.61
CA ASP A 204 -13.17 -20.43 -1.37
C ASP A 204 -11.69 -20.03 -1.21
N GLY A 205 -11.40 -18.76 -0.95
CA GLY A 205 -10.07 -18.24 -0.73
C GLY A 205 -10.06 -16.93 0.06
N ILE A 206 -8.89 -16.56 0.57
CA ILE A 206 -8.67 -15.37 1.38
C ILE A 206 -7.62 -14.47 0.70
N VAL A 207 -7.86 -13.17 0.72
CA VAL A 207 -6.84 -12.15 0.41
C VAL A 207 -6.58 -11.32 1.66
N LEU A 208 -5.32 -11.24 2.09
CA LEU A 208 -4.88 -10.28 3.08
C LEU A 208 -4.43 -9.03 2.33
N SER A 209 -5.11 -7.91 2.56
CA SER A 209 -4.88 -6.69 1.78
C SER A 209 -3.56 -5.99 2.12
N ASN A 210 -3.20 -5.00 1.30
CA ASN A 210 -2.25 -3.97 1.67
C ASN A 210 -2.76 -3.14 2.87
N GLY A 211 -1.90 -2.27 3.40
CA GLY A 211 -2.25 -1.40 4.52
C GLY A 211 -1.08 -0.56 4.99
N PRO A 212 -1.32 0.47 5.81
CA PRO A 212 -0.32 1.38 6.33
C PRO A 212 0.31 0.90 7.64
N GLY A 213 1.47 1.46 7.96
CA GLY A 213 2.08 1.37 9.28
C GLY A 213 3.02 0.18 9.46
N ASP A 214 3.26 -0.17 10.72
CA ASP A 214 4.09 -1.31 11.11
C ASP A 214 3.21 -2.58 11.18
N PRO A 215 3.56 -3.66 10.46
CA PRO A 215 2.80 -4.92 10.52
C PRO A 215 2.74 -5.51 11.94
N LYS A 216 3.68 -5.16 12.82
CA LYS A 216 3.67 -5.56 14.23
C LYS A 216 2.52 -4.96 15.04
N ASP A 217 1.87 -3.90 14.55
CA ASP A 217 0.64 -3.35 15.15
C ASP A 217 -0.53 -4.36 15.13
N ALA A 218 -0.47 -5.33 14.20
CA ALA A 218 -1.46 -6.39 14.09
C ALA A 218 -1.13 -7.66 14.94
N THR A 219 -0.08 -7.64 15.76
CA THR A 219 0.43 -8.83 16.49
C THR A 219 -0.65 -9.59 17.26
N LYS A 220 -1.61 -8.91 17.87
CA LYS A 220 -2.69 -9.56 18.63
C LYS A 220 -3.64 -10.43 17.79
N TYR A 221 -3.62 -10.27 16.46
CA TYR A 221 -4.47 -11.02 15.54
C TYR A 221 -3.74 -12.18 14.84
N LEU A 222 -2.41 -12.27 14.96
CA LEU A 222 -1.60 -13.23 14.20
C LEU A 222 -1.98 -14.69 14.45
N ALA A 223 -2.37 -15.04 15.68
CA ALA A 223 -2.78 -16.41 16.00
C ALA A 223 -4.04 -16.81 15.22
N GLU A 224 -5.07 -15.96 15.22
CA GLU A 224 -6.32 -16.20 14.48
C GLU A 224 -6.09 -16.16 12.95
N ILE A 225 -5.26 -15.23 12.49
CA ILE A 225 -4.86 -15.17 11.06
C ILE A 225 -4.17 -16.46 10.65
N LYS A 226 -3.26 -17.00 11.46
CA LYS A 226 -2.60 -18.27 11.19
C LYS A 226 -3.60 -19.41 11.02
N GLU A 227 -4.58 -19.53 11.90
CA GLU A 227 -5.64 -20.54 11.79
C GLU A 227 -6.43 -20.41 10.49
N ILE A 228 -6.73 -19.18 10.05
CA ILE A 228 -7.40 -18.91 8.77
C ILE A 228 -6.50 -19.33 7.60
N LEU A 229 -5.23 -18.95 7.60
CA LEU A 229 -4.26 -19.32 6.57
C LEU A 229 -4.06 -20.83 6.49
N GLU A 230 -4.16 -21.54 7.60
CA GLU A 230 -4.07 -23.00 7.63
C GLU A 230 -5.31 -23.69 7.06
N ALA A 231 -6.46 -23.02 7.07
CA ALA A 231 -7.75 -23.56 6.62
C ALA A 231 -8.11 -23.22 5.17
N TYR A 232 -7.61 -22.10 4.62
CA TYR A 232 -8.02 -21.58 3.32
C TYR A 232 -6.84 -21.24 2.41
N PRO A 233 -6.98 -21.46 1.08
CA PRO A 233 -6.09 -20.87 0.07
C PRO A 233 -5.97 -19.36 0.29
N SER A 234 -4.75 -18.82 0.29
CA SER A 234 -4.55 -17.42 0.69
C SER A 234 -3.53 -16.70 -0.17
N LEU A 235 -3.81 -15.41 -0.46
CA LEU A 235 -2.90 -14.47 -1.08
C LEU A 235 -2.67 -13.29 -0.14
N GLY A 236 -1.40 -12.97 0.16
CA GLY A 236 -1.04 -11.75 0.91
C GLY A 236 -0.45 -10.69 -0.02
N ILE A 237 -0.96 -9.45 0.04
CA ILE A 237 -0.47 -8.33 -0.78
C ILE A 237 0.14 -7.27 0.13
N CYS A 238 1.40 -6.92 -0.11
CA CYS A 238 2.15 -5.87 0.57
C CYS A 238 2.12 -6.04 2.11
N PHE A 239 1.29 -5.32 2.84
CA PHE A 239 1.10 -5.51 4.28
C PHE A 239 0.66 -6.94 4.61
N GLY A 240 -0.26 -7.51 3.83
CA GLY A 240 -0.72 -8.90 3.96
C GLY A 240 0.39 -9.94 3.80
N HIS A 241 1.38 -9.69 2.92
CA HIS A 241 2.58 -10.50 2.83
C HIS A 241 3.39 -10.50 4.14
N GLN A 242 3.58 -9.32 4.73
CA GLN A 242 4.28 -9.17 6.00
C GLN A 242 3.52 -9.85 7.15
N ILE A 243 2.19 -9.76 7.17
CA ILE A 243 1.32 -10.44 8.13
C ILE A 243 1.44 -11.97 8.00
N ILE A 244 1.49 -12.51 6.78
CA ILE A 244 1.73 -13.95 6.56
C ILE A 244 3.07 -14.37 7.17
N ALA A 245 4.14 -13.62 6.92
CA ALA A 245 5.44 -13.89 7.48
C ALA A 245 5.41 -13.93 9.02
N LEU A 246 4.85 -12.89 9.65
CA LEU A 246 4.71 -12.79 11.10
C LEU A 246 3.84 -13.93 11.69
N ALA A 247 2.74 -14.30 11.03
CA ALA A 247 1.85 -15.36 11.48
C ALA A 247 2.53 -16.73 11.50
N PHE A 248 3.49 -16.98 10.59
CA PHE A 248 4.30 -18.20 10.57
C PHE A 248 5.59 -18.12 11.40
N GLY A 249 5.83 -17.01 12.11
CA GLY A 249 6.92 -16.86 13.09
C GLY A 249 8.18 -16.19 12.55
N ALA A 250 8.16 -15.67 11.32
CA ALA A 250 9.20 -14.79 10.81
C ALA A 250 9.11 -13.39 11.45
N ASP A 251 10.06 -12.52 11.15
CA ASP A 251 10.09 -11.13 11.60
C ASP A 251 10.11 -10.17 10.42
N THR A 252 9.84 -8.88 10.70
CA THR A 252 9.90 -7.79 9.75
C THR A 252 10.85 -6.71 10.23
N LYS A 253 11.50 -6.03 9.28
CA LYS A 253 12.40 -4.89 9.56
C LYS A 253 12.04 -3.69 8.71
N LYS A 254 12.26 -2.50 9.26
CA LYS A 254 12.07 -1.23 8.54
C LYS A 254 13.24 -0.99 7.61
N LEU A 255 12.96 -0.64 6.35
CA LEU A 255 13.94 -0.15 5.39
C LEU A 255 14.31 1.31 5.72
N SER A 256 15.51 1.74 5.35
CA SER A 256 15.94 3.12 5.58
C SER A 256 15.01 4.15 4.94
N PHE A 257 14.55 3.92 3.70
CA PHE A 257 13.65 4.85 2.99
C PHE A 257 12.50 4.17 2.25
N GLY A 258 12.33 2.84 2.41
CA GLY A 258 11.27 2.06 1.77
C GLY A 258 11.40 1.95 0.25
N HIS A 259 10.47 1.20 -0.35
CA HIS A 259 10.31 1.11 -1.79
C HIS A 259 9.03 1.83 -2.21
N ARG A 260 9.12 2.84 -3.09
CA ARG A 260 7.98 3.58 -3.63
C ARG A 260 8.21 3.98 -5.06
N GLY A 261 7.39 3.43 -5.93
CA GLY A 261 7.44 3.68 -7.37
C GLY A 261 6.89 2.52 -8.17
N ALA A 262 6.77 2.74 -9.46
CA ALA A 262 6.19 1.78 -10.41
C ALA A 262 7.25 1.14 -11.33
N ASN A 263 8.50 1.04 -10.88
CA ASN A 263 9.63 0.61 -11.69
C ASN A 263 10.63 -0.27 -10.91
N HIS A 264 10.16 -1.01 -9.92
CA HIS A 264 10.98 -1.90 -9.12
C HIS A 264 11.08 -3.28 -9.78
N PRO A 265 12.30 -3.74 -10.17
CA PRO A 265 12.48 -5.05 -10.76
C PRO A 265 12.47 -6.12 -9.69
N VAL A 266 11.61 -7.12 -9.87
CA VAL A 266 11.48 -8.29 -9.00
C VAL A 266 11.81 -9.54 -9.79
N LYS A 267 12.55 -10.44 -9.16
CA LYS A 267 12.94 -11.74 -9.72
C LYS A 267 12.12 -12.86 -9.08
N ASP A 268 11.49 -13.66 -9.90
CA ASP A 268 10.96 -14.96 -9.52
C ASP A 268 12.16 -15.91 -9.28
N VAL A 269 12.28 -16.40 -8.07
CA VAL A 269 13.42 -17.23 -7.64
C VAL A 269 13.46 -18.57 -8.37
N GLN A 270 12.29 -19.17 -8.63
CA GLN A 270 12.19 -20.49 -9.25
C GLN A 270 12.49 -20.42 -10.75
N SER A 271 11.84 -19.53 -11.48
CA SER A 271 12.00 -19.45 -12.94
C SER A 271 13.18 -18.57 -13.39
N GLY A 272 13.67 -17.69 -12.51
CA GLY A 272 14.66 -16.67 -12.83
C GLY A 272 14.12 -15.51 -13.66
N ARG A 273 12.82 -15.46 -13.97
CA ARG A 273 12.17 -14.37 -14.70
C ARG A 273 12.22 -13.08 -13.87
N ILE A 274 12.47 -11.96 -14.55
CA ILE A 274 12.41 -10.62 -13.96
C ILE A 274 11.23 -9.89 -14.59
N PHE A 275 10.46 -9.19 -13.76
CA PHE A 275 9.34 -8.34 -14.16
C PHE A 275 9.34 -7.04 -13.33
N ILE A 276 8.66 -6.03 -13.83
CA ILE A 276 8.60 -4.72 -13.17
C ILE A 276 7.34 -4.65 -12.31
N THR A 277 7.49 -4.07 -11.13
CA THR A 277 6.42 -4.01 -10.13
C THR A 277 6.18 -2.60 -9.62
N SER A 278 4.96 -2.38 -9.13
CA SER A 278 4.61 -1.24 -8.31
C SER A 278 4.81 -1.57 -6.84
N GLN A 279 5.39 -0.62 -6.09
CA GLN A 279 5.70 -0.83 -4.67
C GLN A 279 5.40 0.42 -3.84
N ASN A 280 4.91 0.20 -2.62
CA ASN A 280 4.70 1.23 -1.62
C ASN A 280 4.77 0.61 -0.22
N HIS A 281 5.97 0.45 0.33
CA HIS A 281 6.15 -0.10 1.67
C HIS A 281 7.42 0.40 2.35
N ASN A 282 7.40 0.50 3.68
CA ASN A 282 8.53 0.82 4.55
C ASN A 282 9.19 -0.43 5.16
N TYR A 283 8.44 -1.49 5.30
CA TYR A 283 8.87 -2.72 5.96
C TYR A 283 9.05 -3.83 4.95
N VAL A 284 9.95 -4.74 5.24
CA VAL A 284 10.19 -5.99 4.51
C VAL A 284 10.31 -7.13 5.49
N VAL A 285 10.07 -8.35 5.02
CA VAL A 285 10.35 -9.55 5.79
C VAL A 285 11.86 -9.68 5.99
N ASP A 286 12.28 -9.95 7.22
CA ASP A 286 13.68 -10.24 7.51
C ASP A 286 14.02 -11.66 7.07
N GLU A 287 14.81 -11.78 5.99
CA GLU A 287 15.15 -13.06 5.36
C GLU A 287 15.78 -14.05 6.35
N GLU A 288 16.63 -13.57 7.26
CA GLU A 288 17.27 -14.45 8.26
C GLU A 288 16.25 -15.13 9.19
N SER A 289 15.14 -14.44 9.48
CA SER A 289 14.08 -14.97 10.34
C SER A 289 13.26 -16.09 9.69
N LEU A 290 13.32 -16.26 8.37
CA LEU A 290 12.64 -17.32 7.65
C LEU A 290 13.24 -18.71 7.92
N ASN A 291 14.52 -18.79 8.34
CA ASN A 291 15.20 -20.05 8.61
C ASN A 291 14.49 -20.91 9.68
N ASP A 292 13.75 -20.30 10.58
CA ASP A 292 12.99 -20.97 11.65
C ASP A 292 11.52 -21.21 11.27
N THR A 293 11.15 -20.97 10.01
CA THR A 293 9.76 -21.09 9.51
C THR A 293 9.66 -22.18 8.43
N VAL A 294 8.42 -22.44 8.00
CA VAL A 294 8.13 -23.34 6.86
C VAL A 294 8.04 -22.59 5.53
N LEU A 295 8.10 -21.24 5.57
CA LEU A 295 7.92 -20.42 4.37
C LEU A 295 9.19 -20.40 3.52
N GLU A 296 9.01 -20.34 2.21
CA GLU A 296 10.08 -20.25 1.23
C GLU A 296 9.98 -18.92 0.45
N VAL A 297 11.13 -18.33 0.12
CA VAL A 297 11.17 -17.11 -0.70
C VAL A 297 10.82 -17.45 -2.15
N SER A 298 9.73 -16.84 -2.66
CA SER A 298 9.30 -16.98 -4.05
C SER A 298 9.80 -15.84 -4.94
N PHE A 299 9.87 -14.63 -4.39
CA PHE A 299 10.31 -13.44 -5.13
C PHE A 299 11.36 -12.66 -4.36
N SER A 300 12.32 -12.06 -5.07
CA SER A 300 13.35 -11.18 -4.50
C SER A 300 13.55 -9.90 -5.31
N ASN A 301 13.82 -8.79 -4.64
CA ASN A 301 14.15 -7.52 -5.29
C ASN A 301 15.52 -7.60 -5.97
N VAL A 302 15.59 -7.17 -7.23
CA VAL A 302 16.85 -7.23 -7.98
C VAL A 302 17.87 -6.20 -7.51
N ASN A 303 17.41 -5.07 -6.93
CA ASN A 303 18.27 -3.96 -6.56
C ASN A 303 18.99 -4.17 -5.21
N ASP A 304 18.29 -4.70 -4.21
CA ASP A 304 18.80 -4.81 -2.84
C ASP A 304 18.67 -6.21 -2.23
N GLY A 305 18.06 -7.14 -2.96
CA GLY A 305 17.91 -8.53 -2.53
C GLY A 305 16.81 -8.75 -1.46
N SER A 306 16.03 -7.73 -1.11
CA SER A 306 14.95 -7.89 -0.13
C SER A 306 13.91 -8.94 -0.57
N VAL A 307 13.26 -9.57 0.41
CA VAL A 307 12.20 -10.56 0.17
C VAL A 307 10.98 -9.86 -0.42
N GLU A 308 10.58 -10.30 -1.60
CA GLU A 308 9.45 -9.72 -2.35
C GLU A 308 8.26 -10.67 -2.46
N GLY A 309 8.38 -11.89 -1.96
CA GLY A 309 7.29 -12.84 -1.92
C GLY A 309 7.64 -14.12 -1.18
N LEU A 310 6.61 -14.76 -0.67
CA LEU A 310 6.70 -16.01 0.07
C LEU A 310 5.67 -17.01 -0.46
N LEU A 311 6.01 -18.29 -0.34
CA LEU A 311 5.08 -19.39 -0.54
C LEU A 311 5.18 -20.39 0.60
N HIS A 312 4.12 -21.15 0.82
CA HIS A 312 4.13 -22.28 1.73
C HIS A 312 4.27 -23.59 0.93
N PRO A 313 5.26 -24.46 1.20
CA PRO A 313 5.60 -25.58 0.33
C PRO A 313 4.53 -26.68 0.21
N SER A 314 3.55 -26.72 1.09
CA SER A 314 2.52 -27.75 1.12
C SER A 314 1.08 -27.24 1.25
N LYS A 315 0.88 -25.94 1.33
CA LYS A 315 -0.44 -25.29 1.38
C LYS A 315 -0.55 -24.25 0.29
N PRO A 316 -1.73 -23.98 -0.25
CA PRO A 316 -1.94 -22.94 -1.28
C PRO A 316 -1.92 -21.54 -0.62
N ILE A 317 -0.78 -21.15 -0.09
CA ILE A 317 -0.51 -19.83 0.50
C ILE A 317 0.63 -19.21 -0.29
N LEU A 318 0.38 -18.06 -0.87
CA LEU A 318 1.38 -17.27 -1.58
C LEU A 318 1.25 -15.80 -1.20
N SER A 319 2.31 -15.03 -1.39
CA SER A 319 2.27 -13.60 -1.09
C SER A 319 3.27 -12.81 -1.94
N ALA A 320 2.95 -11.53 -2.13
CA ALA A 320 3.78 -10.55 -2.80
C ALA A 320 3.93 -9.28 -1.95
N GLN A 321 5.17 -8.81 -1.80
CA GLN A 321 5.46 -7.52 -1.17
C GLN A 321 5.07 -6.36 -2.08
N PHE A 322 5.20 -6.55 -3.39
CA PHE A 322 4.74 -5.63 -4.43
C PHE A 322 3.22 -5.70 -4.62
N HIS A 323 2.69 -4.77 -5.40
CA HIS A 323 1.28 -4.66 -5.74
C HIS A 323 1.00 -5.34 -7.10
N PRO A 324 0.48 -6.59 -7.13
CA PRO A 324 0.18 -7.27 -8.39
C PRO A 324 -0.97 -6.62 -9.15
N GLU A 325 -1.87 -5.91 -8.46
CA GLU A 325 -2.97 -5.13 -9.04
C GLU A 325 -2.50 -3.84 -9.74
N ALA A 326 -1.21 -3.48 -9.61
CA ALA A 326 -0.63 -2.23 -10.11
C ALA A 326 -1.26 -0.97 -9.45
N ASN A 327 -1.83 -0.07 -10.21
CA ASN A 327 -2.52 1.17 -9.83
C ASN A 327 -1.85 1.98 -8.70
N PRO A 328 -0.80 2.80 -9.04
CA PRO A 328 -0.27 3.00 -10.38
C PRO A 328 0.80 1.97 -10.75
N GLY A 329 0.97 1.68 -12.01
CA GLY A 329 2.14 0.96 -12.48
C GLY A 329 1.86 -0.06 -13.58
N PRO A 330 2.90 -0.88 -13.91
CA PRO A 330 2.78 -1.90 -14.94
C PRO A 330 1.96 -3.10 -14.44
N GLU A 331 1.23 -3.71 -15.36
CA GLU A 331 0.40 -4.89 -15.14
C GLU A 331 1.19 -6.21 -15.25
N ASP A 332 2.51 -6.15 -15.26
CA ASP A 332 3.41 -7.29 -15.46
C ASP A 332 3.21 -8.41 -14.41
N ALA A 333 2.58 -8.10 -13.27
CA ALA A 333 2.37 -9.00 -12.15
C ALA A 333 0.92 -9.47 -11.97
N LEU A 334 -0.04 -9.03 -12.79
CA LEU A 334 -1.47 -9.41 -12.68
C LEU A 334 -1.71 -10.92 -12.71
N TRP A 335 -0.82 -11.67 -13.37
CA TRP A 335 -0.88 -13.14 -13.43
C TRP A 335 -0.87 -13.80 -12.04
N LEU A 336 -0.36 -13.14 -11.01
CA LEU A 336 -0.32 -13.68 -9.65
C LEU A 336 -1.74 -13.82 -9.06
N ILE A 337 -2.64 -12.90 -9.38
CA ILE A 337 -4.06 -12.98 -8.99
C ILE A 337 -4.74 -14.12 -9.76
N ASP A 338 -4.39 -14.33 -11.04
CA ASP A 338 -4.92 -15.44 -11.84
C ASP A 338 -4.45 -16.79 -11.29
N GLU A 339 -3.18 -16.88 -10.91
CA GLU A 339 -2.61 -18.09 -10.28
C GLU A 339 -3.33 -18.41 -8.96
N PHE A 340 -3.45 -17.42 -8.07
CA PHE A 340 -4.20 -17.56 -6.83
C PHE A 340 -5.62 -18.09 -7.06
N LEU A 341 -6.36 -17.48 -7.99
CA LEU A 341 -7.74 -17.90 -8.29
C LEU A 341 -7.78 -19.32 -8.94
N THR A 342 -6.76 -19.70 -9.68
CA THR A 342 -6.68 -21.03 -10.33
C THR A 342 -6.37 -22.11 -9.31
N ASP A 343 -5.51 -21.84 -8.35
CA ASP A 343 -5.10 -22.79 -7.31
C ASP A 343 -6.16 -23.07 -6.26
N ILE A 344 -7.19 -22.21 -6.19
CA ILE A 344 -8.37 -22.46 -5.34
C ILE A 344 -9.11 -23.71 -5.86
N PRO A 345 -9.19 -24.79 -5.09
CA PRO A 345 -9.92 -26.00 -5.48
C PRO A 345 -11.40 -25.67 -5.76
N SER A 346 -11.90 -26.11 -6.91
CA SER A 346 -13.36 -26.03 -7.15
C SER A 346 -14.08 -26.86 -6.09
N LYS A 347 -14.99 -26.25 -5.32
CA LYS A 347 -15.92 -26.98 -4.43
C LYS A 347 -16.88 -27.82 -5.26
N LYS A 348 -16.35 -28.81 -6.00
CA LYS A 348 -17.17 -29.87 -6.60
C LYS A 348 -17.41 -30.93 -5.54
N GLY A 349 -18.62 -30.81 -4.91
CA GLY A 349 -19.33 -31.96 -4.35
C GLY A 349 -18.53 -32.83 -3.38
N VAL A 350 -18.40 -32.44 -2.13
CA VAL A 350 -18.42 -33.44 -1.07
C VAL A 350 -19.81 -34.07 -1.10
N GLN A 351 -20.00 -35.14 -1.86
CA GLN A 351 -21.11 -36.03 -1.64
C GLN A 351 -20.93 -36.61 -0.24
N VAL A 352 -21.68 -36.10 0.71
CA VAL A 352 -21.87 -36.75 2.00
C VAL A 352 -22.60 -38.05 1.71
N TYR A 353 -21.86 -39.15 1.63
CA TYR A 353 -22.47 -40.48 1.72
C TYR A 353 -22.89 -40.65 3.18
N ALA A 354 -24.22 -40.59 3.41
CA ALA A 354 -24.87 -40.94 4.64
C ALA A 354 -24.68 -42.44 4.96
#